data_43f92cfe78299054b18da7d250f25924
#
_entry.id   43f92cfe78299054b18da7d250f25924
#
_cell.length_a   1.000
_cell.length_b   1.000
_cell.length_c   1.000
_cell.angle_alpha   90.00
_cell.angle_beta   90.00
_cell.angle_gamma   90.00
#
_symmetry.space_group_name_H-M   'P 1'
#
loop_
_entity.id
_entity.type
_entity.pdbx_description
1 polymer ?
#
loop_
_entity_poly.entity_id
_entity_poly.type
_entity_poly.pdbx_seq_one_letter_code
_entity_poly.pdbx_strand_id
1 'polypeptide(L)'
;LDKLFLRRLILVSIILTFLSCEGCEAFRKKFVRKKQAEEDTVGQVILEPQEYPEVVHDNAELYKNSYTLCKAWYSDLLDSLKDEGSYKKQLQCFNEVLKNLSEMRNLLKEEKQQELDVCISDISKNKEQLMNSRLKNSILPQLKSNLARVEKTIRTKFNYNKIKESIR
;
A
#
# COMPACT_ATOMS: atom_id res chain seq x y z
N LEU A 1 -22.85 17.41 -52.81
CA LEU A 1 -23.19 16.44 -51.73
C LEU A 1 -24.67 16.14 -51.84
N ASP A 2 -25.01 14.91 -52.25
CA ASP A 2 -26.37 14.50 -52.54
C ASP A 2 -27.25 14.60 -51.30
N LYS A 3 -28.42 15.24 -51.44
CA LYS A 3 -29.43 15.38 -50.38
C LYS A 3 -29.80 14.04 -49.72
N LEU A 4 -29.67 12.95 -50.49
CA LEU A 4 -29.86 11.57 -50.04
C LEU A 4 -28.74 11.10 -49.06
N PHE A 5 -27.49 11.48 -49.30
CA PHE A 5 -26.37 11.14 -48.46
C PHE A 5 -26.46 11.88 -47.08
N LEU A 6 -26.81 13.15 -47.10
CA LEU A 6 -27.01 13.95 -45.91
C LEU A 6 -28.15 13.41 -45.01
N ARG A 7 -29.27 12.99 -45.63
CA ARG A 7 -30.39 12.34 -44.90
C ARG A 7 -29.98 11.01 -44.25
N ARG A 8 -29.16 10.20 -44.91
CA ARG A 8 -28.66 8.95 -44.33
C ARG A 8 -27.72 9.19 -43.15
N LEU A 9 -26.89 10.22 -43.25
CA LEU A 9 -25.94 10.58 -42.18
C LEU A 9 -26.68 11.09 -40.94
N ILE A 10 -27.75 11.87 -41.10
CA ILE A 10 -28.60 12.34 -40.01
C ILE A 10 -29.33 11.16 -39.34
N LEU A 11 -29.88 10.21 -40.12
CA LEU A 11 -30.55 9.03 -39.56
C LEU A 11 -29.59 8.15 -38.73
N VAL A 12 -28.39 7.92 -39.22
CA VAL A 12 -27.36 7.15 -38.47
C VAL A 12 -26.97 7.87 -37.16
N SER A 13 -26.84 9.19 -37.19
CA SER A 13 -26.53 9.98 -35.99
C SER A 13 -27.66 9.89 -34.93
N ILE A 14 -28.92 9.93 -35.36
CA ILE A 14 -30.07 9.80 -34.45
C ILE A 14 -30.15 8.39 -33.83
N ILE A 15 -29.87 7.35 -34.62
CA ILE A 15 -29.86 5.97 -34.12
C ILE A 15 -28.71 5.78 -33.09
N LEU A 16 -27.54 6.38 -33.33
CA LEU A 16 -26.39 6.30 -32.42
C LEU A 16 -26.67 7.01 -31.07
N THR A 17 -27.39 8.13 -31.09
CA THR A 17 -27.80 8.83 -29.87
C THR A 17 -28.85 8.08 -29.07
N PHE A 18 -29.77 7.37 -29.69
CA PHE A 18 -30.76 6.53 -29.00
C PHE A 18 -30.12 5.32 -28.33
N LEU A 19 -29.14 4.65 -28.97
CA LEU A 19 -28.40 3.52 -28.40
C LEU A 19 -27.56 3.89 -27.20
N SER A 20 -27.11 5.14 -27.08
CA SER A 20 -26.34 5.61 -25.93
C SER A 20 -27.19 5.93 -24.68
N CYS A 21 -28.49 6.15 -24.82
CA CYS A 21 -29.34 6.49 -23.68
C CYS A 21 -29.86 5.29 -22.89
N GLU A 22 -29.94 4.10 -23.46
CA GLU A 22 -30.46 2.91 -22.74
C GLU A 22 -29.42 2.22 -21.85
N GLY A 23 -28.13 2.48 -22.03
CA GLY A 23 -27.05 1.86 -21.26
C GLY A 23 -26.97 2.28 -19.79
N CYS A 24 -27.45 3.49 -19.44
CA CYS A 24 -27.31 4.03 -18.08
C CYS A 24 -28.31 3.44 -17.07
N GLU A 25 -29.51 3.05 -17.47
CA GLU A 25 -30.51 2.49 -16.54
C GLU A 25 -30.19 1.04 -16.11
N ALA A 26 -29.70 0.23 -17.04
CA ALA A 26 -29.31 -1.15 -16.75
C ALA A 26 -28.13 -1.23 -15.77
N PHE A 27 -27.17 -0.32 -15.91
CA PHE A 27 -26.05 -0.20 -14.97
C PHE A 27 -26.51 0.29 -13.59
N ARG A 28 -27.37 1.27 -13.52
CA ARG A 28 -27.88 1.83 -12.26
C ARG A 28 -28.69 0.79 -11.46
N LYS A 29 -29.52 -0.04 -12.11
CA LYS A 29 -30.29 -1.11 -11.46
C LYS A 29 -29.42 -2.23 -10.88
N LYS A 30 -28.22 -2.45 -11.41
CA LYS A 30 -27.29 -3.50 -10.96
C LYS A 30 -26.51 -3.11 -9.71
N PHE A 31 -26.34 -1.82 -9.43
CA PHE A 31 -25.57 -1.30 -8.29
C PHE A 31 -26.40 -0.63 -7.18
N VAL A 32 -27.70 -0.44 -7.41
CA VAL A 32 -28.58 0.03 -6.34
C VAL A 32 -29.07 -1.18 -5.55
N ARG A 33 -28.57 -1.35 -4.32
CA ARG A 33 -29.16 -2.30 -3.37
C ARG A 33 -30.64 -2.00 -3.26
N LYS A 34 -31.52 -2.96 -3.66
CA LYS A 34 -32.94 -2.88 -3.36
C LYS A 34 -33.06 -2.68 -1.83
N LYS A 35 -33.65 -1.56 -1.41
CA LYS A 35 -34.17 -1.49 -0.03
C LYS A 35 -35.16 -2.64 0.09
N GLN A 36 -34.83 -3.62 0.94
CA GLN A 36 -35.82 -4.60 1.35
C GLN A 36 -37.01 -3.79 1.91
N ALA A 37 -38.19 -4.04 1.34
CA ALA A 37 -39.40 -3.55 1.94
C ALA A 37 -39.40 -3.97 3.40
N GLU A 38 -39.72 -3.05 4.28
CA GLU A 38 -39.92 -3.32 5.70
C GLU A 38 -41.04 -4.37 5.80
N GLU A 39 -40.65 -5.64 5.87
CA GLU A 39 -41.51 -6.69 6.43
C GLU A 39 -41.45 -6.55 7.94
N ASP A 40 -42.63 -6.42 8.48
CA ASP A 40 -42.98 -6.19 9.86
C ASP A 40 -42.08 -6.86 10.89
N THR A 41 -41.53 -6.01 11.74
CA THR A 41 -41.11 -6.21 13.12
C THR A 41 -41.44 -7.57 13.77
N VAL A 42 -40.61 -8.56 13.53
CA VAL A 42 -40.36 -9.59 14.53
C VAL A 42 -38.98 -9.29 15.11
N GLY A 43 -38.98 -8.68 16.31
CA GLY A 43 -37.85 -8.46 17.19
C GLY A 43 -36.50 -8.27 16.49
N GLN A 44 -36.11 -7.03 16.15
CA GLN A 44 -34.70 -6.75 15.92
C GLN A 44 -33.96 -7.21 17.19
N VAL A 45 -33.29 -8.34 17.10
CA VAL A 45 -32.24 -8.66 18.06
C VAL A 45 -31.18 -7.62 17.88
N ILE A 46 -31.24 -6.56 18.71
CA ILE A 46 -30.15 -5.62 18.85
C ILE A 46 -29.00 -6.47 19.39
N LEU A 47 -28.10 -6.90 18.51
CA LEU A 47 -26.83 -7.47 18.93
C LEU A 47 -26.09 -6.35 19.65
N GLU A 48 -26.12 -6.37 20.97
CA GLU A 48 -25.24 -5.51 21.77
C GLU A 48 -23.81 -5.76 21.28
N PRO A 49 -23.03 -4.69 21.02
CA PRO A 49 -21.64 -4.86 20.64
C PRO A 49 -20.96 -5.68 21.74
N GLN A 50 -20.52 -6.90 21.42
CA GLN A 50 -19.67 -7.63 22.34
C GLN A 50 -18.37 -6.84 22.47
N GLU A 51 -18.09 -6.34 23.67
CA GLU A 51 -16.78 -5.82 24.01
C GLU A 51 -15.80 -6.99 23.91
N TYR A 52 -15.04 -7.01 22.82
CA TYR A 52 -13.96 -7.97 22.70
C TYR A 52 -12.88 -7.60 23.72
N PRO A 53 -12.37 -8.57 24.50
CA PRO A 53 -11.26 -8.31 25.41
C PRO A 53 -10.10 -7.69 24.62
N GLU A 54 -9.51 -6.65 25.20
CA GLU A 54 -8.37 -5.97 24.61
C GLU A 54 -7.25 -7.01 24.36
N VAL A 55 -6.91 -7.22 23.09
CA VAL A 55 -5.90 -8.21 22.72
C VAL A 55 -4.55 -7.66 23.16
N VAL A 56 -4.03 -8.15 24.27
CA VAL A 56 -2.67 -7.86 24.71
C VAL A 56 -1.71 -8.56 23.76
N HIS A 57 -1.19 -7.83 22.80
CA HIS A 57 -0.17 -8.36 21.89
C HIS A 57 1.16 -8.50 22.62
N ASP A 58 1.75 -9.69 22.54
CA ASP A 58 3.12 -9.92 23.00
C ASP A 58 4.10 -9.10 22.13
N ASN A 59 5.04 -8.40 22.77
CA ASN A 59 6.05 -7.59 22.08
C ASN A 59 6.85 -8.41 21.05
N ALA A 60 7.08 -9.69 21.34
CA ALA A 60 7.74 -10.60 20.40
C ALA A 60 6.90 -10.86 19.13
N GLU A 61 5.59 -10.97 19.27
CA GLU A 61 4.68 -11.13 18.15
C GLU A 61 4.60 -9.84 17.31
N LEU A 62 4.43 -8.69 17.97
CA LEU A 62 4.45 -7.38 17.30
C LEU A 62 5.75 -7.16 16.52
N TYR A 63 6.89 -7.53 17.11
CA TYR A 63 8.18 -7.44 16.44
C TYR A 63 8.24 -8.33 15.18
N LYS A 64 7.80 -9.59 15.27
CA LYS A 64 7.77 -10.52 14.13
C LYS A 64 6.91 -9.99 13.00
N ASN A 65 5.76 -9.41 13.34
CA ASN A 65 4.84 -8.84 12.36
C ASN A 65 5.47 -7.64 11.65
N SER A 66 6.01 -6.66 12.40
CA SER A 66 6.67 -5.49 11.82
C SER A 66 7.91 -5.87 11.02
N TYR A 67 8.70 -6.85 11.45
CA TYR A 67 9.83 -7.38 10.69
C TYR A 67 9.39 -8.03 9.37
N THR A 68 8.31 -8.80 9.39
CA THR A 68 7.78 -9.47 8.17
C THR A 68 7.26 -8.45 7.18
N LEU A 69 6.51 -7.45 7.64
CA LEU A 69 6.02 -6.35 6.82
C LEU A 69 7.17 -5.50 6.28
N CYS A 70 8.17 -5.18 7.10
CA CYS A 70 9.36 -4.48 6.65
C CYS A 70 10.05 -5.20 5.49
N LYS A 71 10.23 -6.53 5.60
CA LYS A 71 10.83 -7.33 4.51
C LYS A 71 10.00 -7.31 3.23
N ALA A 72 8.68 -7.44 3.34
CA ALA A 72 7.79 -7.41 2.18
C ALA A 72 7.88 -6.07 1.46
N TRP A 73 7.73 -4.96 2.20
CA TRP A 73 7.85 -3.62 1.64
C TRP A 73 9.24 -3.31 1.09
N TYR A 74 10.28 -3.89 1.69
CA TYR A 74 11.65 -3.73 1.20
C TYR A 74 11.85 -4.45 -0.15
N SER A 75 11.31 -5.66 -0.30
CA SER A 75 11.30 -6.37 -1.58
C SER A 75 10.57 -5.56 -2.66
N ASP A 76 9.38 -5.06 -2.35
CA ASP A 76 8.59 -4.22 -3.25
C ASP A 76 9.33 -2.93 -3.64
N LEU A 77 10.07 -2.33 -2.70
CA LEU A 77 10.90 -1.17 -2.96
C LEU A 77 12.00 -1.48 -3.98
N LEU A 78 12.77 -2.55 -3.75
CA LEU A 78 13.85 -2.95 -4.65
C LEU A 78 13.32 -3.31 -6.04
N ASP A 79 12.18 -3.99 -6.13
CA ASP A 79 11.57 -4.35 -7.41
C ASP A 79 11.02 -3.12 -8.13
N SER A 80 10.36 -2.19 -7.42
CA SER A 80 9.88 -0.93 -8.00
C SER A 80 11.01 -0.04 -8.55
N LEU A 81 12.23 -0.18 -8.01
CA LEU A 81 13.40 0.50 -8.52
C LEU A 81 14.04 -0.21 -9.73
N LYS A 82 13.84 -1.54 -9.90
CA LYS A 82 14.31 -2.30 -11.07
C LYS A 82 13.45 -2.03 -12.29
N ASP A 83 12.13 -2.08 -12.12
CA ASP A 83 11.13 -2.07 -13.19
C ASP A 83 10.67 -0.66 -13.58
N GLU A 84 11.43 0.37 -13.22
CA GLU A 84 11.05 1.77 -13.43
C GLU A 84 9.64 2.09 -12.89
N GLY A 85 9.32 1.49 -11.73
CA GLY A 85 8.05 1.66 -11.06
C GLY A 85 7.71 3.13 -10.81
N SER A 86 6.42 3.44 -10.67
CA SER A 86 6.00 4.82 -10.48
C SER A 86 6.66 5.44 -9.25
N TYR A 87 7.08 6.68 -9.36
CA TYR A 87 7.68 7.44 -8.25
C TYR A 87 6.82 7.44 -6.98
N LYS A 88 5.50 7.51 -7.15
CA LYS A 88 4.55 7.41 -6.03
C LYS A 88 4.66 6.07 -5.30
N LYS A 89 4.77 4.96 -6.04
CA LYS A 89 4.95 3.62 -5.45
C LYS A 89 6.27 3.53 -4.71
N GLN A 90 7.36 4.04 -5.30
CA GLN A 90 8.69 4.05 -4.65
C GLN A 90 8.64 4.80 -3.31
N LEU A 91 8.05 6.00 -3.27
CA LEU A 91 7.91 6.77 -2.02
C LEU A 91 7.02 6.06 -1.01
N GLN A 92 5.94 5.42 -1.44
CA GLN A 92 5.09 4.63 -0.55
C GLN A 92 5.89 3.49 0.09
N CYS A 93 6.64 2.72 -0.71
CA CYS A 93 7.46 1.63 -0.18
C CYS A 93 8.50 2.14 0.84
N PHE A 94 9.18 3.27 0.56
CA PHE A 94 10.08 3.90 1.53
C PHE A 94 9.39 4.25 2.84
N ASN A 95 8.19 4.83 2.78
CA ASN A 95 7.44 5.22 3.97
C ASN A 95 7.05 4.00 4.81
N GLU A 96 6.56 2.93 4.17
CA GLU A 96 6.16 1.72 4.85
C GLU A 96 7.36 0.97 5.47
N VAL A 97 8.51 0.94 4.78
CA VAL A 97 9.74 0.39 5.35
C VAL A 97 10.16 1.17 6.60
N LEU A 98 10.20 2.50 6.52
CA LEU A 98 10.57 3.37 7.65
C LEU A 98 9.59 3.23 8.82
N LYS A 99 8.29 3.15 8.55
CA LYS A 99 7.26 2.92 9.56
C LYS A 99 7.50 1.62 10.31
N ASN A 100 7.64 0.51 9.60
CA ASN A 100 7.84 -0.81 10.23
C ASN A 100 9.17 -0.88 10.99
N LEU A 101 10.24 -0.25 10.50
CA LEU A 101 11.50 -0.16 11.24
C LEU A 101 11.37 0.67 12.53
N SER A 102 10.57 1.74 12.51
CA SER A 102 10.29 2.53 13.73
C SER A 102 9.50 1.72 14.75
N GLU A 103 8.54 0.93 14.31
CA GLU A 103 7.78 0.01 15.17
C GLU A 103 8.71 -1.04 15.79
N MET A 104 9.56 -1.68 14.98
CA MET A 104 10.58 -2.62 15.48
C MET A 104 11.51 -1.95 16.52
N ARG A 105 11.97 -0.72 16.22
CA ARG A 105 12.83 0.06 17.11
C ARG A 105 12.20 0.24 18.50
N ASN A 106 10.93 0.61 18.56
CA ASN A 106 10.22 0.87 19.80
C ASN A 106 10.12 -0.37 20.70
N LEU A 107 10.18 -1.55 20.11
CA LEU A 107 10.10 -2.83 20.82
C LEU A 107 11.48 -3.34 21.30
N LEU A 108 12.58 -2.69 20.90
CA LEU A 108 13.94 -3.12 21.23
C LEU A 108 14.49 -2.39 22.47
N LYS A 109 15.46 -3.02 23.15
CA LYS A 109 16.30 -2.39 24.16
C LYS A 109 17.22 -1.34 23.52
N GLU A 110 17.64 -0.34 24.30
CA GLU A 110 18.33 0.86 23.84
C GLU A 110 19.57 0.59 22.97
N GLU A 111 20.38 -0.38 23.35
CA GLU A 111 21.57 -0.77 22.58
C GLU A 111 21.21 -1.19 21.14
N LYS A 112 20.18 -2.00 20.99
CA LYS A 112 19.72 -2.45 19.66
C LYS A 112 18.93 -1.38 18.91
N GLN A 113 18.32 -0.44 19.61
CA GLN A 113 17.72 0.73 18.99
C GLN A 113 18.77 1.56 18.25
N GLN A 114 19.90 1.86 18.91
CA GLN A 114 20.99 2.66 18.32
C GLN A 114 21.56 1.98 17.05
N GLU A 115 21.73 0.66 17.08
CA GLU A 115 22.14 -0.08 15.88
C GLU A 115 21.12 0.01 14.74
N LEU A 116 19.82 -0.04 15.05
CA LEU A 116 18.75 0.05 14.05
C LEU A 116 18.59 1.48 13.51
N ASP A 117 18.86 2.50 14.34
CA ASP A 117 18.81 3.91 13.95
C ASP A 117 19.77 4.23 12.80
N VAL A 118 20.90 3.55 12.73
CA VAL A 118 21.82 3.66 11.59
C VAL A 118 21.13 3.22 10.28
N CYS A 119 20.42 2.09 10.32
CA CYS A 119 19.69 1.60 9.16
C CYS A 119 18.55 2.56 8.75
N ILE A 120 17.80 3.07 9.73
CA ILE A 120 16.71 4.03 9.51
C ILE A 120 17.27 5.33 8.88
N SER A 121 18.38 5.84 9.40
CA SER A 121 19.06 7.03 8.86
C SER A 121 19.51 6.81 7.41
N ASP A 122 20.13 5.66 7.12
CA ASP A 122 20.58 5.34 5.77
C ASP A 122 19.42 5.25 4.77
N ILE A 123 18.30 4.63 5.16
CA ILE A 123 17.10 4.55 4.30
C ILE A 123 16.49 5.94 4.10
N SER A 124 16.42 6.77 5.14
CA SER A 124 15.92 8.14 5.06
C SER A 124 16.74 8.99 4.10
N LYS A 125 18.08 8.90 4.16
CA LYS A 125 18.99 9.57 3.21
C LYS A 125 18.77 9.11 1.76
N ASN A 126 18.59 7.80 1.55
CA ASN A 126 18.31 7.26 0.22
C ASN A 126 16.96 7.77 -0.32
N LYS A 127 15.92 7.86 0.54
CA LYS A 127 14.63 8.46 0.19
C LYS A 127 14.79 9.93 -0.23
N GLU A 128 15.52 10.72 0.55
CA GLU A 128 15.79 12.13 0.24
C GLU A 128 16.56 12.29 -1.07
N GLN A 129 17.56 11.45 -1.33
CA GLN A 129 18.26 11.43 -2.60
C GLN A 129 17.31 11.19 -3.77
N LEU A 130 16.39 10.23 -3.65
CA LEU A 130 15.37 9.97 -4.68
C LEU A 130 14.46 11.19 -4.88
N MET A 131 14.06 11.87 -3.81
CA MET A 131 13.18 13.05 -3.86
C MET A 131 13.86 14.25 -4.49
N ASN A 132 15.13 14.49 -4.17
CA ASN A 132 15.88 15.68 -4.57
C ASN A 132 16.56 15.54 -5.93
N SER A 133 16.66 14.33 -6.47
CA SER A 133 17.34 14.11 -7.73
C SER A 133 16.49 14.53 -8.93
N ARG A 134 17.01 15.50 -9.71
CA ARG A 134 16.44 15.87 -11.02
C ARG A 134 16.73 14.82 -12.10
N LEU A 135 17.81 14.04 -11.94
CA LEU A 135 18.28 13.00 -12.86
C LEU A 135 18.14 11.62 -12.19
N LYS A 136 16.93 11.14 -12.06
CA LYS A 136 16.63 9.87 -11.36
C LYS A 136 17.47 8.69 -11.88
N ASN A 137 17.63 8.58 -13.18
CA ASN A 137 18.32 7.43 -13.79
C ASN A 137 19.81 7.35 -13.42
N SER A 138 20.47 8.47 -13.16
CA SER A 138 21.89 8.48 -12.80
C SER A 138 22.18 7.98 -11.38
N ILE A 139 21.23 8.15 -10.46
CA ILE A 139 21.42 7.76 -9.06
C ILE A 139 20.89 6.35 -8.75
N LEU A 140 20.04 5.80 -9.61
CA LEU A 140 19.38 4.51 -9.36
C LEU A 140 20.33 3.34 -9.08
N PRO A 141 21.45 3.17 -9.81
CA PRO A 141 22.39 2.07 -9.53
C PRO A 141 23.00 2.16 -8.13
N GLN A 142 23.43 3.35 -7.72
CA GLN A 142 24.00 3.57 -6.39
C GLN A 142 22.94 3.42 -5.30
N LEU A 143 21.74 3.95 -5.51
CA LEU A 143 20.61 3.82 -4.59
C LEU A 143 20.25 2.34 -4.35
N LYS A 144 20.15 1.55 -5.41
CA LYS A 144 19.90 0.10 -5.34
C LYS A 144 20.99 -0.61 -4.53
N SER A 145 22.26 -0.31 -4.79
CA SER A 145 23.40 -0.91 -4.09
C SER A 145 23.37 -0.57 -2.58
N ASN A 146 23.12 0.69 -2.24
CA ASN A 146 23.02 1.13 -0.86
C ASN A 146 21.87 0.43 -0.13
N LEU A 147 20.69 0.40 -0.74
CA LEU A 147 19.52 -0.27 -0.18
C LEU A 147 19.75 -1.78 -0.01
N ALA A 148 20.34 -2.47 -0.98
CA ALA A 148 20.64 -3.89 -0.87
C ALA A 148 21.59 -4.18 0.31
N ARG A 149 22.57 -3.30 0.57
CA ARG A 149 23.46 -3.41 1.72
C ARG A 149 22.70 -3.25 3.05
N VAL A 150 21.80 -2.26 3.13
CA VAL A 150 21.00 -2.03 4.35
C VAL A 150 20.03 -3.19 4.56
N GLU A 151 19.37 -3.68 3.52
CA GLU A 151 18.49 -4.87 3.60
C GLU A 151 19.26 -6.09 4.17
N LYS A 152 20.45 -6.34 3.65
CA LYS A 152 21.30 -7.44 4.15
C LYS A 152 21.59 -7.26 5.65
N THR A 153 21.89 -6.04 6.09
CA THR A 153 22.13 -5.74 7.51
C THR A 153 20.89 -6.02 8.35
N ILE A 154 19.71 -5.56 7.92
CA ILE A 154 18.44 -5.82 8.62
C ILE A 154 18.18 -7.32 8.72
N ARG A 155 18.32 -8.06 7.63
CA ARG A 155 18.10 -9.52 7.61
C ARG A 155 19.06 -10.30 8.49
N THR A 156 20.32 -9.87 8.58
CA THR A 156 21.35 -10.62 9.33
C THR A 156 21.39 -10.26 10.81
N LYS A 157 21.17 -8.99 11.18
CA LYS A 157 21.31 -8.51 12.55
C LYS A 157 19.99 -8.42 13.31
N PHE A 158 18.87 -8.12 12.61
CA PHE A 158 17.56 -7.84 13.20
C PHE A 158 16.52 -8.93 12.95
N ASN A 159 16.94 -10.12 12.51
CA ASN A 159 16.08 -11.29 12.49
C ASN A 159 15.69 -11.67 13.93
N TYR A 160 14.42 -12.06 14.11
CA TYR A 160 13.85 -12.42 15.42
C TYR A 160 14.77 -13.36 16.23
N ASN A 161 15.32 -14.40 15.60
CA ASN A 161 16.19 -15.37 16.28
C ASN A 161 17.47 -14.75 16.87
N LYS A 162 17.91 -13.60 16.34
CA LYS A 162 19.11 -12.89 16.81
C LYS A 162 18.84 -11.87 17.88
N ILE A 163 17.59 -11.35 17.94
CA ILE A 163 17.28 -10.20 18.80
C ILE A 163 16.24 -10.53 19.89
N LYS A 164 15.72 -11.77 19.95
CA LYS A 164 14.68 -12.17 20.91
C LYS A 164 14.98 -11.76 22.36
N GLU A 165 16.24 -11.81 22.78
CA GLU A 165 16.68 -11.44 24.14
C GLU A 165 16.79 -9.91 24.31
N SER A 166 16.73 -9.15 23.22
CA SER A 166 16.81 -7.69 23.19
C SER A 166 15.45 -7.04 23.01
N ILE A 167 14.36 -7.80 22.96
CA ILE A 167 12.98 -7.30 22.99
C ILE A 167 12.64 -6.90 24.44
N ARG A 168 11.86 -5.81 24.57
CA ARG A 168 11.38 -5.29 25.87
C ARG A 168 10.24 -6.10 26.44
#